data_77c3ad9519f582b8a1fe13cc33017f19
#
_entry.id   77c3ad9519f582b8a1fe13cc33017f19
#
_cell.length_a   1.000
_cell.length_b   1.000
_cell.length_c   1.000
_cell.angle_alpha   90.00
_cell.angle_beta   90.00
_cell.angle_gamma   90.00
#
_symmetry.space_group_name_H-M   'P 1'
#
loop_
_entity.id
_entity.type
_entity.pdbx_description
1 polymer ?
#
loop_
_entity_poly.entity_id
_entity_poly.type
_entity_poly.pdbx_seq_one_letter_code
_entity_poly.pdbx_strand_id
1 'polypeptide(L)'
;MSYDISFQVRVHGTDLYVPAWFSARCTHAPPRTLWCTCFLKHILTHNFEVCVTAFGFHYLLCLERSERNGHKKMIISASRRTDIPTYYSEWLFNRLKEEYVLVRNPMNIHQIGQISLSPDVVDGIVFWTKNPLPMLHRLSELDKYNYYFQFTLNAYDRDVEPNIPSKNNVIIPAFQQLSKAIGKDRVIWRYDPIFFNERYTMEYHCKYFRVLASKLGEYTEKCTVSFLDLYRNTARNTQPLKIQQETKEQQLEIMQRFSQIAKEYGFYIDTCAEAIDLEKFSIAHAHCIDKERFERLGKCKLAVEKDPNQRPECGCIASTDIGTYNTCRNGCLYCYANYSHNTAIRNTQIHNPTSPLLFGEVGPDDIIKERKVKSCKEC
;
A
#
# COMPACT_ATOMS: atom_id res chain seq x y z
N MET A 1 31.34 -2.74 -29.13
CA MET A 1 31.40 -1.34 -29.56
C MET A 1 32.45 -0.67 -28.70
N SER A 2 33.50 -0.15 -29.30
CA SER A 2 34.55 0.61 -28.63
C SER A 2 34.17 2.09 -28.70
N TYR A 3 34.14 2.75 -27.56
CA TYR A 3 33.97 4.20 -27.48
C TYR A 3 35.33 4.81 -27.10
N ASP A 4 35.79 5.76 -27.90
CA ASP A 4 36.96 6.59 -27.57
C ASP A 4 36.50 7.68 -26.62
N ILE A 5 36.92 7.63 -25.37
CA ILE A 5 36.67 8.66 -24.36
C ILE A 5 38.03 9.27 -24.00
N SER A 6 38.21 10.57 -24.25
CA SER A 6 39.36 11.33 -23.80
C SER A 6 38.98 12.19 -22.59
N PHE A 7 39.89 12.27 -21.62
CA PHE A 7 39.73 13.13 -20.45
C PHE A 7 40.72 14.31 -20.53
N GLN A 8 40.21 15.50 -20.22
CA GLN A 8 41.06 16.68 -20.09
C GLN A 8 41.48 16.82 -18.63
N VAL A 9 42.75 16.77 -18.38
CA VAL A 9 43.36 16.92 -17.04
C VAL A 9 44.32 18.10 -17.08
N ARG A 10 44.10 19.08 -16.17
CA ARG A 10 45.00 20.24 -16.07
C ARG A 10 46.02 20.01 -14.95
N VAL A 11 47.32 20.04 -15.32
CA VAL A 11 48.42 19.91 -14.37
C VAL A 11 49.32 21.16 -14.52
N HIS A 12 49.48 21.93 -13.42
CA HIS A 12 50.30 23.14 -13.39
C HIS A 12 50.03 24.15 -14.52
N GLY A 13 48.75 24.33 -14.87
CA GLY A 13 48.39 25.30 -15.89
C GLY A 13 48.40 24.79 -17.34
N THR A 14 48.76 23.55 -17.57
CA THR A 14 48.79 22.92 -18.91
C THR A 14 47.66 21.90 -19.04
N ASP A 15 46.87 21.98 -20.11
CA ASP A 15 45.82 21.02 -20.43
C ASP A 15 46.43 19.78 -21.12
N LEU A 16 46.28 18.61 -20.50
CA LEU A 16 46.73 17.33 -21.05
C LEU A 16 45.50 16.46 -21.38
N TYR A 17 45.50 15.91 -22.60
CA TYR A 17 44.50 14.95 -23.02
C TYR A 17 45.06 13.55 -22.81
N VAL A 18 44.44 12.76 -21.98
CA VAL A 18 44.84 11.37 -21.71
C VAL A 18 43.85 10.41 -22.37
N PRO A 19 44.24 9.68 -23.40
CA PRO A 19 43.36 8.65 -23.97
C PRO A 19 43.27 7.45 -23.02
N ALA A 20 42.09 7.04 -22.72
CA ALA A 20 41.82 5.85 -21.91
C ALA A 20 41.34 4.70 -22.79
N TRP A 21 42.16 3.67 -22.95
CA TRP A 21 41.76 2.42 -23.59
C TRP A 21 41.26 1.44 -22.54
N PHE A 22 40.01 0.98 -22.67
CA PHE A 22 39.49 -0.08 -21.79
C PHE A 22 38.86 -1.21 -22.61
N SER A 23 39.42 -2.39 -22.47
CA SER A 23 38.79 -3.64 -22.87
C SER A 23 38.48 -4.43 -21.61
N ALA A 24 37.23 -4.53 -21.23
CA ALA A 24 36.81 -5.39 -20.12
C ALA A 24 35.80 -6.44 -20.61
N ARG A 25 36.20 -7.70 -20.50
CA ARG A 25 35.26 -8.82 -20.48
C ARG A 25 35.03 -9.20 -19.03
N CYS A 26 33.87 -8.87 -18.49
CA CYS A 26 33.37 -9.44 -17.24
C CYS A 26 32.03 -10.10 -17.50
N THR A 27 32.00 -11.40 -17.31
CA THR A 27 30.78 -12.20 -17.21
C THR A 27 30.38 -12.21 -15.72
N HIS A 28 29.13 -11.77 -15.42
CA HIS A 28 28.48 -11.89 -14.11
C HIS A 28 28.74 -10.85 -13.01
N ALA A 29 28.62 -9.53 -13.29
CA ALA A 29 28.24 -8.54 -12.27
C ALA A 29 27.80 -7.23 -12.94
N PRO A 30 26.90 -6.43 -12.37
CA PRO A 30 26.52 -5.15 -12.97
C PRO A 30 27.68 -4.15 -12.86
N PRO A 31 28.07 -3.50 -13.99
CA PRO A 31 29.39 -2.86 -14.12
C PRO A 31 29.53 -1.46 -13.47
N ARG A 32 28.60 -1.01 -12.64
CA ARG A 32 28.54 0.42 -12.24
C ARG A 32 29.14 0.77 -10.87
N THR A 33 29.29 -0.17 -9.96
CA THR A 33 29.72 0.10 -8.57
C THR A 33 31.22 -0.11 -8.30
N LEU A 34 31.88 -1.01 -9.00
CA LEU A 34 33.30 -1.31 -8.75
C LEU A 34 34.26 -0.24 -9.32
N TRP A 35 33.86 0.46 -10.37
CA TRP A 35 34.72 1.42 -11.07
C TRP A 35 34.94 2.73 -10.31
N CYS A 36 33.92 3.24 -9.62
CA CYS A 36 34.04 4.49 -8.87
C CYS A 36 35.05 4.42 -7.72
N THR A 37 35.12 3.29 -7.03
CA THR A 37 35.98 3.16 -5.82
C THR A 37 37.45 2.98 -6.14
N CYS A 38 37.81 2.30 -7.22
CA CYS A 38 39.22 2.16 -7.61
C CYS A 38 39.82 3.45 -8.19
N PHE A 39 39.03 4.20 -8.96
CA PHE A 39 39.49 5.45 -9.58
C PHE A 39 39.70 6.57 -8.53
N LEU A 40 38.80 6.71 -7.55
CA LEU A 40 38.94 7.69 -6.46
C LEU A 40 40.14 7.38 -5.54
N LYS A 41 40.42 6.11 -5.24
CA LYS A 41 41.59 5.75 -4.44
C LYS A 41 42.89 6.16 -5.10
N HIS A 42 42.98 6.09 -6.42
CA HIS A 42 44.19 6.44 -7.17
C HIS A 42 44.43 7.96 -7.26
N ILE A 43 43.33 8.75 -7.34
CA ILE A 43 43.39 10.21 -7.38
C ILE A 43 43.79 10.79 -6.01
N LEU A 44 43.25 10.24 -4.91
CA LEU A 44 43.54 10.73 -3.56
C LEU A 44 44.97 10.46 -3.07
N THR A 45 45.69 9.48 -3.65
CA THR A 45 47.06 9.17 -3.27
C THR A 45 48.11 10.01 -4.00
N HIS A 46 47.74 10.85 -4.97
CA HIS A 46 48.70 11.58 -5.83
C HIS A 46 48.55 13.09 -5.87
N ASN A 47 47.85 13.73 -4.92
CA ASN A 47 47.72 15.21 -4.80
C ASN A 47 47.42 15.97 -6.12
N PHE A 48 46.53 15.47 -6.94
CA PHE A 48 46.08 16.18 -8.17
C PHE A 48 44.81 17.00 -7.89
N GLU A 49 44.85 18.31 -8.20
CA GLU A 49 43.62 19.12 -8.31
C GLU A 49 42.89 18.73 -9.61
N VAL A 50 41.78 18.00 -9.49
CA VAL A 50 40.90 17.68 -10.61
C VAL A 50 39.78 18.70 -10.67
N CYS A 51 39.67 19.41 -11.79
CA CYS A 51 38.55 20.33 -12.02
C CYS A 51 37.26 19.53 -12.28
N VAL A 52 36.44 19.33 -11.24
CA VAL A 52 35.25 18.48 -11.23
C VAL A 52 34.02 19.31 -11.59
N THR A 53 33.84 19.68 -12.87
CA THR A 53 32.64 20.41 -13.30
C THR A 53 31.49 19.50 -13.79
N ALA A 54 31.80 18.31 -14.31
CA ALA A 54 30.76 17.38 -14.77
C ALA A 54 30.62 16.12 -13.88
N PHE A 55 31.72 15.62 -13.32
CA PHE A 55 31.73 14.42 -12.48
C PHE A 55 31.26 14.69 -11.04
N GLY A 56 31.53 15.86 -10.49
CA GLY A 56 31.09 16.24 -9.15
C GLY A 56 29.57 16.29 -9.04
N PHE A 57 28.89 16.78 -10.08
CA PHE A 57 27.41 16.81 -10.10
C PHE A 57 26.81 15.40 -10.18
N HIS A 58 27.42 14.50 -10.94
CA HIS A 58 26.92 13.11 -11.03
C HIS A 58 27.24 12.30 -9.77
N TYR A 59 28.39 12.56 -9.13
CA TYR A 59 28.77 11.90 -7.87
C TYR A 59 27.97 12.42 -6.67
N LEU A 60 27.73 13.74 -6.60
CA LEU A 60 26.78 14.31 -5.61
C LEU A 60 25.37 13.77 -5.82
N LEU A 61 24.87 13.67 -7.05
CA LEU A 61 23.58 13.05 -7.37
C LEU A 61 23.57 11.54 -7.05
N CYS A 62 24.70 10.84 -7.19
CA CYS A 62 24.82 9.42 -6.77
C CYS A 62 24.89 9.28 -5.24
N LEU A 63 25.57 10.17 -4.53
CA LEU A 63 25.59 10.19 -3.06
C LEU A 63 24.22 10.59 -2.51
N GLU A 64 23.58 11.62 -3.04
CA GLU A 64 22.20 11.98 -2.68
C GLU A 64 21.18 10.86 -3.02
N ARG A 65 21.38 10.13 -4.13
CA ARG A 65 20.58 8.94 -4.43
C ARG A 65 20.89 7.77 -3.48
N SER A 66 22.16 7.59 -3.07
CA SER A 66 22.55 6.56 -2.10
C SER A 66 22.00 6.88 -0.70
N GLU A 67 22.03 8.15 -0.30
CA GLU A 67 21.40 8.57 0.97
C GLU A 67 19.88 8.51 0.90
N ARG A 68 19.26 8.87 -0.24
CA ARG A 68 17.80 8.68 -0.47
C ARG A 68 17.37 7.21 -0.44
N ASN A 69 18.24 6.28 -0.80
CA ASN A 69 17.94 4.84 -0.73
C ASN A 69 18.17 4.21 0.66
N GLY A 70 18.76 4.94 1.61
CA GLY A 70 19.10 4.41 2.94
C GLY A 70 17.96 4.41 3.95
N HIS A 71 16.99 5.32 3.85
CA HIS A 71 15.91 5.47 4.82
C HIS A 71 14.56 5.28 4.13
N LYS A 72 13.79 4.28 4.57
CA LYS A 72 12.42 4.08 4.05
C LYS A 72 11.47 5.05 4.73
N LYS A 73 10.67 5.72 3.94
CA LYS A 73 9.54 6.55 4.38
C LYS A 73 8.50 5.68 5.07
N MET A 74 7.85 6.19 6.14
CA MET A 74 7.09 5.31 7.01
C MET A 74 5.58 5.61 7.02
N ILE A 75 4.94 5.18 5.94
CA ILE A 75 3.49 4.98 5.94
C ILE A 75 3.22 3.49 6.19
N ILE A 76 2.37 3.20 7.15
CA ILE A 76 1.97 1.83 7.52
C ILE A 76 0.64 1.48 6.85
N SER A 77 0.59 0.31 6.21
CA SER A 77 -0.64 -0.34 5.76
C SER A 77 -1.01 -1.45 6.75
N ALA A 78 -2.11 -1.28 7.48
CA ALA A 78 -2.60 -2.22 8.49
C ALA A 78 -3.98 -2.82 8.12
N SER A 79 -4.17 -3.70 7.19
CA SER A 79 -3.28 -4.28 6.18
C SER A 79 -4.10 -4.65 4.93
N ARG A 80 -3.48 -4.68 3.75
CA ARG A 80 -4.12 -5.22 2.53
C ARG A 80 -4.10 -6.76 2.48
N ARG A 81 -3.41 -7.42 3.42
CA ARG A 81 -3.23 -8.89 3.46
C ARG A 81 -4.16 -9.58 4.46
N THR A 82 -4.69 -8.83 5.42
CA THR A 82 -5.60 -9.33 6.45
C THR A 82 -6.40 -8.21 7.09
N ASP A 83 -7.50 -8.51 7.73
CA ASP A 83 -8.33 -7.53 8.44
C ASP A 83 -7.86 -7.41 9.90
N ILE A 84 -6.85 -6.54 10.11
CA ILE A 84 -6.26 -6.31 11.45
C ILE A 84 -7.30 -5.73 12.41
N PRO A 85 -8.09 -4.70 12.05
CA PRO A 85 -9.10 -4.15 12.93
C PRO A 85 -10.12 -5.17 13.42
N THR A 86 -10.50 -6.14 12.56
CA THR A 86 -11.50 -7.16 12.92
C THR A 86 -10.93 -8.26 13.80
N TYR A 87 -9.73 -8.78 13.49
CA TYR A 87 -9.25 -10.03 14.07
C TYR A 87 -8.01 -9.90 14.95
N TYR A 88 -7.29 -8.79 14.83
CA TYR A 88 -5.95 -8.61 15.41
C TYR A 88 -5.79 -7.25 16.09
N SER A 89 -6.89 -6.61 16.49
CA SER A 89 -6.84 -5.29 17.14
C SER A 89 -6.02 -5.31 18.43
N GLU A 90 -6.17 -6.33 19.28
CA GLU A 90 -5.39 -6.47 20.50
C GLU A 90 -3.89 -6.57 20.21
N TRP A 91 -3.51 -7.45 19.26
CA TRP A 91 -2.13 -7.56 18.80
C TRP A 91 -1.58 -6.22 18.30
N LEU A 92 -2.34 -5.51 17.47
CA LEU A 92 -1.93 -4.22 16.96
C LEU A 92 -1.62 -3.23 18.08
N PHE A 93 -2.52 -3.09 19.06
CA PHE A 93 -2.31 -2.16 20.17
C PHE A 93 -1.11 -2.56 21.03
N ASN A 94 -0.85 -3.85 21.21
CA ASN A 94 0.37 -4.32 21.86
C ASN A 94 1.62 -3.93 21.05
N ARG A 95 1.58 -4.06 19.71
CA ARG A 95 2.69 -3.64 18.84
C ARG A 95 2.91 -2.13 18.85
N LEU A 96 1.82 -1.33 18.85
CA LEU A 96 1.91 0.14 18.96
C LEU A 96 2.48 0.59 20.31
N LYS A 97 2.19 -0.13 21.39
CA LYS A 97 2.75 0.12 22.72
C LYS A 97 4.23 -0.22 22.79
N GLU A 98 4.67 -1.29 22.15
CA GLU A 98 6.08 -1.70 22.10
C GLU A 98 6.87 -0.99 20.97
N GLU A 99 6.19 -0.21 20.14
CA GLU A 99 6.74 0.62 19.06
C GLU A 99 7.49 -0.16 17.98
N TYR A 100 7.26 -1.46 17.85
CA TYR A 100 7.79 -2.25 16.73
C TYR A 100 6.92 -3.45 16.40
N VAL A 101 7.10 -3.94 15.17
CA VAL A 101 6.48 -5.16 14.67
C VAL A 101 7.48 -5.94 13.81
N LEU A 102 7.40 -7.25 13.86
CA LEU A 102 8.12 -8.14 12.97
C LEU A 102 7.23 -8.56 11.81
N VAL A 103 7.73 -8.46 10.58
CA VAL A 103 7.00 -8.84 9.38
C VAL A 103 7.85 -9.80 8.55
N ARG A 104 7.36 -11.02 8.39
CA ARG A 104 8.00 -12.04 7.57
C ARG A 104 7.85 -11.70 6.09
N ASN A 105 8.94 -11.80 5.34
CA ASN A 105 8.93 -11.57 3.90
C ASN A 105 8.17 -12.71 3.20
N PRO A 106 7.08 -12.43 2.46
CA PRO A 106 6.30 -13.47 1.80
C PRO A 106 7.05 -14.20 0.68
N MET A 107 8.13 -13.60 0.14
CA MET A 107 8.97 -14.19 -0.91
C MET A 107 10.16 -14.97 -0.36
N ASN A 108 10.54 -14.73 0.91
CA ASN A 108 11.61 -15.47 1.60
C ASN A 108 11.25 -15.58 3.07
N ILE A 109 10.76 -16.75 3.47
CA ILE A 109 10.21 -17.01 4.80
C ILE A 109 11.23 -16.85 5.94
N HIS A 110 12.53 -16.98 5.66
CA HIS A 110 13.61 -16.82 6.64
C HIS A 110 14.05 -15.35 6.81
N GLN A 111 13.51 -14.43 6.02
CA GLN A 111 13.77 -13.01 6.20
C GLN A 111 12.62 -12.33 6.94
N ILE A 112 12.95 -11.71 8.07
CA ILE A 112 12.02 -10.95 8.90
C ILE A 112 12.49 -9.50 8.95
N GLY A 113 11.59 -8.57 8.59
CA GLY A 113 11.83 -7.15 8.77
C GLY A 113 11.33 -6.69 10.13
N GLN A 114 12.18 -6.07 10.93
CA GLN A 114 11.75 -5.30 12.10
C GLN A 114 11.38 -3.90 11.64
N ILE A 115 10.13 -3.49 11.89
CA ILE A 115 9.54 -2.24 11.46
C ILE A 115 9.21 -1.44 12.69
N SER A 116 9.74 -0.21 12.78
CA SER A 116 9.37 0.71 13.87
C SER A 116 7.92 1.15 13.73
N LEU A 117 7.21 1.20 14.83
CA LEU A 117 5.88 1.79 14.97
C LEU A 117 5.89 3.03 15.86
N SER A 118 7.07 3.57 16.20
CA SER A 118 7.18 4.80 16.97
C SER A 118 6.46 5.96 16.30
N PRO A 119 5.65 6.76 17.03
CA PRO A 119 4.99 7.95 16.49
C PRO A 119 5.94 8.97 15.88
N ASP A 120 7.21 8.97 16.29
CA ASP A 120 8.24 9.90 15.79
C ASP A 120 8.64 9.63 14.34
N VAL A 121 8.46 8.39 13.87
CA VAL A 121 8.85 7.99 12.51
C VAL A 121 7.69 7.52 11.65
N VAL A 122 6.54 7.18 12.25
CA VAL A 122 5.33 6.80 11.51
C VAL A 122 4.56 8.06 11.10
N ASP A 123 4.53 8.34 9.81
CA ASP A 123 3.89 9.51 9.23
C ASP A 123 2.38 9.32 9.03
N GLY A 124 1.95 8.06 8.90
CA GLY A 124 0.55 7.74 8.77
C GLY A 124 0.26 6.24 8.80
N ILE A 125 -0.97 5.88 9.19
CA ILE A 125 -1.46 4.51 9.21
C ILE A 125 -2.76 4.43 8.40
N VAL A 126 -2.84 3.50 7.44
CA VAL A 126 -4.08 3.15 6.74
C VAL A 126 -4.59 1.83 7.25
N PHE A 127 -5.77 1.82 7.83
CA PHE A 127 -6.47 0.61 8.23
C PHE A 127 -7.38 0.11 7.10
N TRP A 128 -7.39 -1.19 6.88
CA TRP A 128 -8.26 -1.86 5.92
C TRP A 128 -9.15 -2.83 6.68
N THR A 129 -10.46 -2.66 6.57
CA THR A 129 -11.37 -3.47 7.39
C THR A 129 -12.74 -3.63 6.74
N LYS A 130 -13.44 -4.69 7.15
CA LYS A 130 -14.87 -4.89 6.94
C LYS A 130 -15.68 -4.75 8.23
N ASN A 131 -15.00 -4.76 9.40
CA ASN A 131 -15.65 -4.62 10.68
C ASN A 131 -14.68 -4.09 11.76
N PRO A 132 -14.66 -2.80 12.07
CA PRO A 132 -13.74 -2.22 13.05
C PRO A 132 -14.22 -2.35 14.51
N LEU A 133 -15.40 -2.95 14.78
CA LEU A 133 -15.99 -3.00 16.12
C LEU A 133 -15.01 -3.44 17.22
N PRO A 134 -14.15 -4.47 17.01
CA PRO A 134 -13.23 -4.90 18.06
C PRO A 134 -12.23 -3.83 18.51
N MET A 135 -11.93 -2.81 17.68
CA MET A 135 -10.98 -1.76 18.06
C MET A 135 -11.62 -0.42 18.44
N LEU A 136 -12.93 -0.25 18.24
CA LEU A 136 -13.59 1.06 18.46
C LEU A 136 -13.42 1.61 19.87
N HIS A 137 -13.42 0.76 20.89
CA HIS A 137 -13.29 1.17 22.29
C HIS A 137 -11.86 1.61 22.68
N ARG A 138 -10.89 1.43 21.77
CA ARG A 138 -9.47 1.77 21.96
C ARG A 138 -8.95 2.81 20.97
N LEU A 139 -9.82 3.49 20.24
CA LEU A 139 -9.41 4.47 19.22
C LEU A 139 -8.56 5.61 19.80
N SER A 140 -8.77 6.00 21.07
CA SER A 140 -7.96 7.00 21.75
C SER A 140 -6.47 6.63 21.86
N GLU A 141 -6.12 5.35 21.81
CA GLU A 141 -4.71 4.92 21.79
C GLU A 141 -4.00 5.27 20.45
N LEU A 142 -4.78 5.64 19.41
CA LEU A 142 -4.27 6.09 18.12
C LEU A 142 -4.11 7.62 18.01
N ASP A 143 -4.46 8.40 19.03
CA ASP A 143 -4.47 9.88 18.96
C ASP A 143 -3.10 10.49 18.62
N LYS A 144 -2.02 9.78 18.94
CA LYS A 144 -0.65 10.16 18.58
C LYS A 144 -0.25 9.86 17.12
N TYR A 145 -1.12 9.18 16.35
CA TYR A 145 -0.87 8.84 14.96
C TYR A 145 -1.81 9.60 14.02
N ASN A 146 -1.33 9.91 12.84
CA ASN A 146 -2.17 10.33 11.73
C ASN A 146 -2.70 9.07 11.02
N TYR A 147 -4.03 8.84 10.98
CA TYR A 147 -4.60 7.61 10.42
C TYR A 147 -5.94 7.83 9.77
N TYR A 148 -6.34 6.89 8.91
CA TYR A 148 -7.68 6.76 8.38
C TYR A 148 -8.01 5.32 8.02
N PHE A 149 -9.29 5.05 7.75
CA PHE A 149 -9.81 3.74 7.43
C PHE A 149 -10.26 3.63 5.98
N GLN A 150 -9.89 2.55 5.33
CA GLN A 150 -10.47 2.02 4.12
C GLN A 150 -11.49 0.95 4.55
N PHE A 151 -12.76 1.30 4.60
CA PHE A 151 -13.83 0.44 5.11
C PHE A 151 -14.57 -0.21 3.94
N THR A 152 -14.38 -1.50 3.72
CA THR A 152 -15.03 -2.24 2.66
C THR A 152 -16.42 -2.70 3.09
N LEU A 153 -17.44 -2.24 2.38
CA LEU A 153 -18.83 -2.63 2.55
C LEU A 153 -19.50 -2.79 1.18
N ASN A 154 -19.65 -4.04 0.75
CA ASN A 154 -20.28 -4.45 -0.50
C ASN A 154 -21.72 -4.88 -0.28
N ALA A 155 -22.48 -5.02 -1.37
CA ALA A 155 -23.85 -5.51 -1.34
C ALA A 155 -23.97 -7.04 -1.39
N TYR A 156 -22.85 -7.78 -1.46
CA TYR A 156 -22.85 -9.24 -1.56
C TYR A 156 -23.47 -9.91 -0.32
N ASP A 157 -24.05 -11.09 -0.52
CA ASP A 157 -24.62 -11.90 0.56
C ASP A 157 -23.61 -12.99 1.01
N ARG A 158 -24.06 -13.90 1.88
CA ARG A 158 -23.23 -14.96 2.47
C ARG A 158 -22.67 -15.98 1.47
N ASP A 159 -23.24 -16.09 0.29
CA ASP A 159 -22.69 -16.91 -0.80
C ASP A 159 -21.35 -16.38 -1.33
N VAL A 160 -21.05 -15.08 -1.13
CA VAL A 160 -19.80 -14.43 -1.54
C VAL A 160 -18.97 -14.01 -0.32
N GLU A 161 -19.62 -13.54 0.76
CA GLU A 161 -19.00 -13.04 2.00
C GLU A 161 -19.53 -13.83 3.22
N PRO A 162 -19.17 -15.12 3.36
CA PRO A 162 -19.82 -16.05 4.28
C PRO A 162 -19.74 -15.67 5.76
N ASN A 163 -18.63 -15.03 6.17
CA ASN A 163 -18.38 -14.75 7.59
C ASN A 163 -18.52 -13.26 7.94
N ILE A 164 -19.01 -12.44 7.03
CA ILE A 164 -19.32 -11.05 7.36
C ILE A 164 -20.62 -11.01 8.17
N PRO A 165 -20.62 -10.31 9.32
CA PRO A 165 -21.83 -10.12 10.11
C PRO A 165 -22.95 -9.40 9.33
N SER A 166 -24.18 -9.42 9.88
CA SER A 166 -25.31 -8.72 9.28
C SER A 166 -24.95 -7.28 8.92
N LYS A 167 -25.03 -6.95 7.63
CA LYS A 167 -24.69 -5.60 7.14
C LYS A 167 -25.59 -4.55 7.75
N ASN A 168 -26.89 -4.80 7.79
CA ASN A 168 -27.87 -3.86 8.34
C ASN A 168 -27.74 -3.67 9.86
N ASN A 169 -27.55 -4.76 10.61
CA ASN A 169 -27.61 -4.73 12.06
C ASN A 169 -26.25 -4.52 12.73
N VAL A 170 -25.13 -4.77 12.02
CA VAL A 170 -23.80 -4.72 12.60
C VAL A 170 -22.86 -3.79 11.80
N ILE A 171 -22.70 -4.03 10.49
CA ILE A 171 -21.63 -3.39 9.73
C ILE A 171 -21.95 -1.92 9.42
N ILE A 172 -23.18 -1.60 9.00
CA ILE A 172 -23.61 -0.22 8.78
C ILE A 172 -23.55 0.60 10.07
N PRO A 173 -24.11 0.13 11.21
CA PRO A 173 -23.91 0.81 12.49
C PRO A 173 -22.46 0.99 12.88
N ALA A 174 -21.61 -0.01 12.66
CA ALA A 174 -20.17 0.09 12.94
C ALA A 174 -19.48 1.17 12.08
N PHE A 175 -19.83 1.28 10.80
CA PHE A 175 -19.34 2.34 9.92
C PHE A 175 -19.73 3.73 10.46
N GLN A 176 -21.02 3.91 10.79
CA GLN A 176 -21.53 5.16 11.31
C GLN A 176 -20.91 5.53 12.66
N GLN A 177 -20.72 4.54 13.55
CA GLN A 177 -20.08 4.74 14.85
C GLN A 177 -18.62 5.15 14.69
N LEU A 178 -17.86 4.47 13.81
CA LEU A 178 -16.47 4.82 13.50
C LEU A 178 -16.39 6.27 12.98
N SER A 179 -17.21 6.61 11.98
CA SER A 179 -17.23 7.95 11.40
C SER A 179 -17.57 9.04 12.42
N LYS A 180 -18.54 8.80 13.31
CA LYS A 180 -18.87 9.73 14.40
C LYS A 180 -17.71 9.92 15.37
N ALA A 181 -16.91 8.87 15.60
CA ALA A 181 -15.80 8.91 16.56
C ALA A 181 -14.58 9.66 16.00
N ILE A 182 -14.24 9.48 14.70
CA ILE A 182 -12.98 9.99 14.14
C ILE A 182 -13.15 11.04 13.02
N GLY A 183 -14.38 11.32 12.59
CA GLY A 183 -14.69 12.21 11.47
C GLY A 183 -14.87 11.48 10.14
N LYS A 184 -15.79 11.98 9.30
CA LYS A 184 -16.10 11.38 8.00
C LYS A 184 -14.95 11.45 6.98
N ASP A 185 -14.03 12.38 7.16
CA ASP A 185 -12.83 12.58 6.36
C ASP A 185 -11.77 11.49 6.61
N ARG A 186 -11.91 10.73 7.71
CA ARG A 186 -11.06 9.60 8.08
C ARG A 186 -11.67 8.23 7.77
N VAL A 187 -12.87 8.16 7.21
CA VAL A 187 -13.55 6.88 6.88
C VAL A 187 -13.93 6.87 5.41
N ILE A 188 -13.16 6.11 4.61
CA ILE A 188 -13.38 5.95 3.18
C ILE A 188 -14.21 4.69 2.97
N TRP A 189 -15.38 4.84 2.37
CA TRP A 189 -16.15 3.69 1.96
C TRP A 189 -15.50 3.01 0.74
N ARG A 190 -15.42 1.67 0.74
CA ARG A 190 -15.01 0.88 -0.41
C ARG A 190 -16.15 -0.03 -0.83
N TYR A 191 -16.61 0.16 -2.05
CA TYR A 191 -17.51 -0.76 -2.74
C TYR A 191 -16.67 -1.55 -3.75
N ASP A 192 -15.97 -2.56 -3.26
CA ASP A 192 -14.83 -3.19 -3.92
C ASP A 192 -14.68 -4.66 -3.50
N PRO A 193 -14.61 -5.59 -4.47
CA PRO A 193 -14.75 -5.40 -5.91
C PRO A 193 -16.21 -5.48 -6.40
N ILE A 194 -16.44 -5.01 -7.64
CA ILE A 194 -17.66 -5.24 -8.41
C ILE A 194 -17.42 -6.41 -9.36
N PHE A 195 -18.39 -7.33 -9.48
CA PHE A 195 -18.44 -8.34 -10.53
C PHE A 195 -19.90 -8.65 -10.90
N PHE A 196 -20.13 -9.16 -12.08
CA PHE A 196 -21.45 -9.54 -12.55
C PHE A 196 -21.64 -11.05 -12.66
N ASN A 197 -22.85 -11.53 -12.36
CA ASN A 197 -23.33 -12.86 -12.63
C ASN A 197 -24.87 -12.86 -12.70
N GLU A 198 -25.52 -14.02 -12.75
CA GLU A 198 -26.99 -14.13 -12.80
C GLU A 198 -27.70 -13.45 -11.61
N ARG A 199 -27.10 -13.45 -10.43
CA ARG A 199 -27.66 -12.84 -9.20
C ARG A 199 -27.25 -11.40 -9.03
N TYR A 200 -25.96 -11.10 -9.22
CA TYR A 200 -25.35 -9.81 -8.98
C TYR A 200 -25.26 -9.04 -10.31
N THR A 201 -26.43 -8.61 -10.80
CA THR A 201 -26.57 -7.85 -12.04
C THR A 201 -26.23 -6.38 -11.84
N MET A 202 -26.17 -5.63 -12.93
CA MET A 202 -26.00 -4.17 -12.87
C MET A 202 -27.12 -3.51 -12.05
N GLU A 203 -28.39 -3.92 -12.27
CA GLU A 203 -29.55 -3.42 -11.54
C GLU A 203 -29.47 -3.74 -10.06
N TYR A 204 -28.97 -4.94 -9.71
CA TYR A 204 -28.71 -5.32 -8.34
C TYR A 204 -27.71 -4.38 -7.70
N HIS A 205 -26.57 -4.16 -8.34
CA HIS A 205 -25.53 -3.27 -7.82
C HIS A 205 -26.04 -1.83 -7.67
N CYS A 206 -26.70 -1.27 -8.68
CA CYS A 206 -27.24 0.08 -8.62
C CYS A 206 -28.28 0.23 -7.50
N LYS A 207 -29.20 -0.74 -7.35
CA LYS A 207 -30.19 -0.76 -6.27
C LYS A 207 -29.54 -0.73 -4.89
N TYR A 208 -28.63 -1.66 -4.65
CA TYR A 208 -28.05 -1.79 -3.31
C TYR A 208 -26.96 -0.76 -3.03
N PHE A 209 -26.27 -0.25 -4.05
CA PHE A 209 -25.39 0.92 -3.89
C PHE A 209 -26.18 2.13 -3.41
N ARG A 210 -27.37 2.38 -3.99
CA ARG A 210 -28.28 3.45 -3.53
C ARG A 210 -28.74 3.25 -2.07
N VAL A 211 -29.09 2.01 -1.69
CA VAL A 211 -29.47 1.68 -0.32
C VAL A 211 -28.31 1.91 0.66
N LEU A 212 -27.11 1.56 0.28
CA LEU A 212 -25.92 1.82 1.10
C LEU A 212 -25.58 3.31 1.13
N ALA A 213 -25.62 4.00 -0.01
CA ALA A 213 -25.39 5.43 -0.11
C ALA A 213 -26.31 6.24 0.81
N SER A 214 -27.62 5.90 0.86
CA SER A 214 -28.58 6.57 1.75
C SER A 214 -28.27 6.39 3.25
N LYS A 215 -27.49 5.37 3.61
CA LYS A 215 -27.12 5.08 5.01
C LYS A 215 -25.71 5.57 5.38
N LEU A 216 -24.84 5.74 4.39
CA LEU A 216 -23.42 6.02 4.58
C LEU A 216 -23.00 7.42 4.11
N GLY A 217 -23.75 8.08 3.22
CA GLY A 217 -23.34 9.33 2.58
C GLY A 217 -23.01 10.45 3.57
N GLU A 218 -23.72 10.57 4.67
CA GLU A 218 -23.42 11.54 5.73
C GLU A 218 -22.16 11.20 6.53
N TYR A 219 -21.69 9.95 6.45
CA TYR A 219 -20.59 9.39 7.26
C TYR A 219 -19.30 9.19 6.48
N THR A 220 -19.26 9.58 5.22
CA THR A 220 -18.04 9.53 4.39
C THR A 220 -18.01 10.67 3.39
N GLU A 221 -16.82 11.06 2.96
CA GLU A 221 -16.67 12.02 1.86
C GLU A 221 -16.55 11.31 0.52
N LYS A 222 -16.13 10.01 0.54
CA LYS A 222 -15.67 9.31 -0.65
C LYS A 222 -16.05 7.83 -0.63
N CYS A 223 -16.43 7.31 -1.81
CA CYS A 223 -16.50 5.88 -2.07
C CYS A 223 -15.50 5.48 -3.15
N THR A 224 -14.58 4.56 -2.82
CA THR A 224 -13.66 3.96 -3.79
C THR A 224 -14.27 2.67 -4.33
N VAL A 225 -14.31 2.53 -5.65
CA VAL A 225 -14.84 1.36 -6.35
C VAL A 225 -13.75 0.69 -7.21
N SER A 226 -13.88 -0.61 -7.45
CA SER A 226 -13.07 -1.33 -8.44
C SER A 226 -13.84 -2.54 -8.98
N PHE A 227 -13.44 -3.01 -10.15
CA PHE A 227 -13.91 -4.28 -10.68
C PHE A 227 -13.03 -5.44 -10.20
N LEU A 228 -13.54 -6.66 -10.31
CA LEU A 228 -12.83 -7.84 -9.84
C LEU A 228 -11.69 -8.24 -10.76
N ASP A 229 -10.47 -8.20 -10.25
CA ASP A 229 -9.31 -8.80 -10.90
C ASP A 229 -9.26 -10.31 -10.65
N LEU A 230 -9.25 -11.10 -11.72
CA LEU A 230 -9.16 -12.55 -11.64
C LEU A 230 -7.70 -13.03 -11.54
N TYR A 231 -7.08 -12.82 -10.38
CA TYR A 231 -5.82 -13.49 -10.06
C TYR A 231 -6.02 -15.00 -9.93
N ARG A 232 -4.96 -15.80 -10.08
CA ARG A 232 -5.03 -17.27 -10.03
C ARG A 232 -5.86 -17.82 -8.85
N ASN A 233 -5.65 -17.27 -7.66
CA ASN A 233 -6.39 -17.70 -6.46
C ASN A 233 -7.84 -17.23 -6.50
N THR A 234 -8.06 -15.98 -6.90
CA THR A 234 -9.40 -15.39 -7.06
C THR A 234 -10.21 -16.17 -8.07
N ALA A 235 -9.69 -16.42 -9.26
CA ALA A 235 -10.35 -17.18 -10.31
C ALA A 235 -10.80 -18.58 -9.84
N ARG A 236 -9.92 -19.29 -9.10
CA ARG A 236 -10.27 -20.60 -8.52
C ARG A 236 -11.39 -20.49 -7.47
N ASN A 237 -11.27 -19.55 -6.56
CA ASN A 237 -12.21 -19.43 -5.41
C ASN A 237 -13.58 -18.91 -5.86
N THR A 238 -13.64 -18.11 -6.93
CA THR A 238 -14.88 -17.53 -7.48
C THR A 238 -15.53 -18.42 -8.56
N GLN A 239 -14.91 -19.54 -8.93
CA GLN A 239 -15.48 -20.47 -9.93
C GLN A 239 -16.96 -20.83 -9.70
N PRO A 240 -17.42 -21.10 -8.46
CA PRO A 240 -18.83 -21.41 -8.19
C PRO A 240 -19.78 -20.23 -8.47
N LEU A 241 -19.29 -19.01 -8.49
CA LEU A 241 -20.09 -17.80 -8.72
C LEU A 241 -20.42 -17.56 -10.19
N LYS A 242 -19.78 -18.30 -11.12
CA LYS A 242 -20.00 -18.16 -12.58
C LYS A 242 -19.93 -16.71 -13.04
N ILE A 243 -18.85 -16.02 -12.64
CA ILE A 243 -18.65 -14.60 -12.93
C ILE A 243 -18.60 -14.40 -14.45
N GLN A 244 -19.31 -13.39 -14.92
CA GLN A 244 -19.31 -12.93 -16.29
C GLN A 244 -18.27 -11.83 -16.44
N GLN A 245 -17.50 -11.89 -17.54
CA GLN A 245 -16.57 -10.81 -17.87
C GLN A 245 -17.36 -9.56 -18.25
N GLU A 246 -17.16 -8.47 -17.54
CA GLU A 246 -17.80 -7.20 -17.87
C GLU A 246 -17.21 -6.56 -19.13
N THR A 247 -18.07 -5.91 -19.92
CA THR A 247 -17.64 -5.09 -21.05
C THR A 247 -17.30 -3.68 -20.63
N LYS A 248 -16.55 -2.94 -21.45
CA LYS A 248 -16.27 -1.51 -21.19
C LYS A 248 -17.55 -0.67 -21.11
N GLU A 249 -18.55 -1.00 -21.92
CA GLU A 249 -19.85 -0.35 -21.92
C GLU A 249 -20.57 -0.55 -20.59
N GLN A 250 -20.55 -1.76 -20.06
CA GLN A 250 -21.11 -2.09 -18.75
C GLN A 250 -20.36 -1.37 -17.61
N GLN A 251 -19.02 -1.31 -17.69
CA GLN A 251 -18.23 -0.56 -16.73
C GLN A 251 -18.57 0.95 -16.77
N LEU A 252 -18.67 1.53 -17.97
CA LEU A 252 -19.05 2.94 -18.12
C LEU A 252 -20.46 3.21 -17.60
N GLU A 253 -21.43 2.35 -17.92
CA GLU A 253 -22.82 2.52 -17.51
C GLU A 253 -22.96 2.46 -15.97
N ILE A 254 -22.41 1.45 -15.32
CA ILE A 254 -22.51 1.34 -13.85
C ILE A 254 -21.81 2.51 -13.15
N MET A 255 -20.65 2.96 -13.66
CA MET A 255 -19.93 4.09 -13.08
C MET A 255 -20.69 5.40 -13.24
N GLN A 256 -21.36 5.62 -14.37
CA GLN A 256 -22.26 6.76 -14.57
C GLN A 256 -23.40 6.74 -13.54
N ARG A 257 -24.08 5.60 -13.39
CA ARG A 257 -25.18 5.45 -12.42
C ARG A 257 -24.71 5.64 -10.98
N PHE A 258 -23.53 5.09 -10.62
CA PHE A 258 -22.94 5.27 -9.29
C PHE A 258 -22.57 6.74 -9.03
N SER A 259 -21.99 7.44 -10.01
CA SER A 259 -21.70 8.87 -9.89
C SER A 259 -22.95 9.70 -9.62
N GLN A 260 -24.05 9.41 -10.30
CA GLN A 260 -25.34 10.09 -10.07
C GLN A 260 -25.83 9.85 -8.64
N ILE A 261 -25.82 8.58 -8.18
CA ILE A 261 -26.22 8.22 -6.81
C ILE A 261 -25.31 8.92 -5.79
N ALA A 262 -24.00 8.92 -5.99
CA ALA A 262 -23.08 9.57 -5.07
C ALA A 262 -23.34 11.08 -4.91
N LYS A 263 -23.62 11.77 -6.03
CA LYS A 263 -24.01 13.19 -6.02
C LYS A 263 -25.30 13.43 -5.24
N GLU A 264 -26.30 12.56 -5.38
CA GLU A 264 -27.56 12.66 -4.62
C GLU A 264 -27.34 12.58 -3.10
N TYR A 265 -26.36 11.79 -2.65
CA TYR A 265 -26.06 11.57 -1.22
C TYR A 265 -24.81 12.32 -0.71
N GLY A 266 -24.25 13.24 -1.49
CA GLY A 266 -23.27 14.21 -1.04
C GLY A 266 -21.86 13.70 -0.83
N PHE A 267 -21.46 12.63 -1.53
CA PHE A 267 -20.08 12.13 -1.55
C PHE A 267 -19.58 11.96 -3.00
N TYR A 268 -18.27 11.80 -3.18
CA TYR A 268 -17.67 11.56 -4.50
C TYR A 268 -17.15 10.12 -4.64
N ILE A 269 -16.94 9.70 -5.91
CA ILE A 269 -16.43 8.39 -6.24
C ILE A 269 -15.04 8.53 -6.87
N ASP A 270 -14.16 7.59 -6.59
CA ASP A 270 -12.94 7.33 -7.35
C ASP A 270 -12.78 5.82 -7.65
N THR A 271 -11.87 5.45 -8.57
CA THR A 271 -11.64 4.06 -8.97
C THR A 271 -10.25 3.57 -8.59
N CYS A 272 -10.16 2.38 -7.99
CA CYS A 272 -8.89 1.80 -7.56
C CYS A 272 -8.24 1.00 -8.69
N ALA A 273 -7.19 1.58 -9.29
CA ALA A 273 -6.33 0.94 -10.29
C ALA A 273 -7.08 0.39 -11.53
N GLU A 274 -8.11 1.11 -11.97
CA GLU A 274 -8.83 0.83 -13.21
C GLU A 274 -8.21 1.63 -14.36
N ALA A 275 -8.04 0.97 -15.53
CA ALA A 275 -7.48 1.61 -16.72
C ALA A 275 -8.51 2.43 -17.53
N ILE A 276 -9.79 2.34 -17.16
CA ILE A 276 -10.88 3.01 -17.86
C ILE A 276 -10.90 4.50 -17.52
N ASP A 277 -11.00 5.34 -18.58
CA ASP A 277 -11.18 6.80 -18.42
C ASP A 277 -12.63 7.12 -18.04
N LEU A 278 -12.78 7.75 -16.87
CA LEU A 278 -14.06 8.12 -16.26
C LEU A 278 -14.16 9.62 -15.95
N GLU A 279 -13.24 10.46 -16.48
CA GLU A 279 -13.23 11.90 -16.23
C GLU A 279 -14.55 12.58 -16.61
N LYS A 280 -15.19 12.11 -17.71
CA LYS A 280 -16.52 12.59 -18.13
C LYS A 280 -17.63 12.44 -17.10
N PHE A 281 -17.44 11.56 -16.11
CA PHE A 281 -18.38 11.37 -14.98
C PHE A 281 -17.87 12.04 -13.70
N SER A 282 -16.77 12.79 -13.76
CA SER A 282 -16.07 13.39 -12.61
C SER A 282 -15.55 12.32 -11.61
N ILE A 283 -15.10 11.19 -12.13
CA ILE A 283 -14.51 10.10 -11.36
C ILE A 283 -13.01 10.04 -11.67
N ALA A 284 -12.20 10.23 -10.65
CA ALA A 284 -10.74 10.20 -10.74
C ALA A 284 -10.18 8.81 -10.42
N HIS A 285 -8.91 8.58 -10.71
CA HIS A 285 -8.17 7.43 -10.20
C HIS A 285 -7.92 7.57 -8.70
N ALA A 286 -8.17 6.51 -7.95
CA ALA A 286 -8.04 6.52 -6.50
C ALA A 286 -6.59 6.48 -6.03
N HIS A 287 -6.36 7.20 -4.95
CA HIS A 287 -5.20 7.06 -4.10
C HIS A 287 -5.64 6.39 -2.80
N CYS A 288 -5.58 5.05 -2.75
CA CYS A 288 -6.05 4.32 -1.56
C CYS A 288 -5.12 4.54 -0.35
N ILE A 289 -3.82 4.71 -0.58
CA ILE A 289 -2.86 5.26 0.36
C ILE A 289 -2.53 6.65 -0.16
N ASP A 290 -3.20 7.64 0.41
CA ASP A 290 -3.40 8.96 -0.16
C ASP A 290 -2.53 10.01 0.55
N LYS A 291 -1.58 10.59 -0.22
CA LYS A 291 -0.67 11.63 0.26
C LYS A 291 -1.43 12.87 0.71
N GLU A 292 -2.34 13.37 -0.14
CA GLU A 292 -3.06 14.62 0.14
C GLU A 292 -3.96 14.49 1.36
N ARG A 293 -4.58 13.31 1.54
CA ARG A 293 -5.37 13.02 2.73
C ARG A 293 -4.50 13.02 3.99
N PHE A 294 -3.34 12.37 3.97
CA PHE A 294 -2.42 12.42 5.12
C PHE A 294 -1.93 13.83 5.41
N GLU A 295 -1.60 14.62 4.38
CA GLU A 295 -1.19 16.01 4.53
C GLU A 295 -2.30 16.88 5.14
N ARG A 296 -3.54 16.70 4.65
CA ARG A 296 -4.72 17.42 5.17
C ARG A 296 -5.02 17.06 6.62
N LEU A 297 -5.03 15.77 6.95
CA LEU A 297 -5.33 15.26 8.30
C LEU A 297 -4.22 15.60 9.30
N GLY A 298 -2.96 15.51 8.88
CA GLY A 298 -1.78 15.77 9.71
C GLY A 298 -1.32 17.23 9.71
N LYS A 299 -1.93 18.08 8.84
CA LYS A 299 -1.55 19.51 8.65
C LYS A 299 -0.06 19.69 8.36
N CYS A 300 0.56 18.77 7.66
CA CYS A 300 1.98 18.74 7.36
C CYS A 300 2.24 18.12 5.98
N LYS A 301 3.19 18.68 5.23
CA LYS A 301 3.60 18.15 3.93
C LYS A 301 4.40 16.87 4.08
N LEU A 302 4.31 16.00 3.08
CA LEU A 302 5.01 14.72 3.05
C LEU A 302 5.90 14.60 1.81
N ALA A 303 7.19 14.40 2.02
CA ALA A 303 8.16 14.10 0.97
C ALA A 303 8.10 12.62 0.55
N VAL A 304 6.96 12.18 0.03
CA VAL A 304 6.74 10.78 -0.39
C VAL A 304 6.31 10.72 -1.85
N GLU A 305 6.78 9.71 -2.56
CA GLU A 305 6.47 9.48 -3.97
C GLU A 305 5.49 8.31 -4.13
N LYS A 306 4.92 8.18 -5.33
CA LYS A 306 4.12 7.02 -5.75
C LYS A 306 4.92 5.72 -5.52
N ASP A 307 4.23 4.67 -5.10
CA ASP A 307 4.84 3.35 -4.94
C ASP A 307 5.17 2.74 -6.32
N PRO A 308 6.47 2.54 -6.63
CA PRO A 308 6.88 2.01 -7.93
C PRO A 308 6.49 0.53 -8.13
N ASN A 309 6.07 -0.18 -7.07
CA ASN A 309 5.69 -1.58 -7.12
C ASN A 309 4.17 -1.78 -7.34
N GLN A 310 3.42 -0.70 -7.51
CA GLN A 310 1.99 -0.76 -7.82
C GLN A 310 1.76 -0.66 -9.33
N ARG A 311 0.53 -1.03 -9.76
CA ARG A 311 0.10 -0.88 -11.16
C ARG A 311 0.24 0.58 -11.64
N PRO A 312 0.42 0.82 -12.96
CA PRO A 312 0.54 2.18 -13.49
C PRO A 312 -0.61 3.10 -13.11
N GLU A 313 -1.84 2.59 -13.09
CA GLU A 313 -3.08 3.30 -12.78
C GLU A 313 -3.26 3.56 -11.27
N CYS A 314 -2.51 2.84 -10.42
CA CYS A 314 -2.59 3.02 -8.98
C CYS A 314 -1.86 4.30 -8.53
N GLY A 315 -2.55 5.19 -7.86
CA GLY A 315 -1.98 6.44 -7.32
C GLY A 315 -1.41 6.34 -5.89
N CYS A 316 -1.37 5.15 -5.30
CA CYS A 316 -0.91 4.97 -3.92
C CYS A 316 0.56 5.37 -3.71
N ILE A 317 0.83 6.06 -2.60
CA ILE A 317 2.21 6.33 -2.17
C ILE A 317 2.86 5.09 -1.54
N ALA A 318 4.20 5.09 -1.47
CA ALA A 318 4.96 4.01 -0.89
C ALA A 318 4.59 3.75 0.58
N SER A 319 4.37 2.50 0.94
CA SER A 319 3.97 2.08 2.28
C SER A 319 4.57 0.74 2.68
N THR A 320 4.54 0.46 3.99
CA THR A 320 4.94 -0.84 4.53
C THR A 320 3.72 -1.56 5.08
N ASP A 321 3.36 -2.71 4.49
CA ASP A 321 2.26 -3.55 4.97
C ASP A 321 2.73 -4.45 6.11
N ILE A 322 2.00 -4.42 7.24
CA ILE A 322 2.35 -5.17 8.47
C ILE A 322 1.52 -6.45 8.66
N GLY A 323 0.65 -6.78 7.73
CA GLY A 323 -0.13 -8.01 7.80
C GLY A 323 0.52 -9.21 7.14
N THR A 324 -0.14 -10.35 7.29
CA THR A 324 0.31 -11.64 6.76
C THR A 324 -0.79 -12.28 5.91
N TYR A 325 -0.40 -12.87 4.77
CA TYR A 325 -1.31 -13.63 3.92
C TYR A 325 -1.87 -14.86 4.64
N ASN A 326 -3.06 -15.31 4.25
CA ASN A 326 -3.74 -16.49 4.83
C ASN A 326 -4.01 -16.37 6.33
N THR A 327 -4.43 -15.19 6.80
CA THR A 327 -4.78 -14.95 8.20
C THR A 327 -6.14 -14.26 8.37
N CYS A 328 -6.81 -13.83 7.29
CA CYS A 328 -8.14 -13.22 7.37
C CYS A 328 -9.25 -14.28 7.41
N ARG A 329 -10.14 -14.21 8.39
CA ARG A 329 -11.26 -15.17 8.58
C ARG A 329 -12.56 -14.72 7.88
N ASN A 330 -12.60 -13.60 7.18
CA ASN A 330 -13.80 -13.12 6.49
C ASN A 330 -14.33 -14.11 5.44
N GLY A 331 -13.44 -14.92 4.84
CA GLY A 331 -13.82 -15.98 3.91
C GLY A 331 -14.34 -15.50 2.56
N CYS A 332 -14.17 -14.22 2.21
CA CYS A 332 -14.63 -13.65 0.95
C CYS A 332 -14.08 -14.44 -0.25
N LEU A 333 -14.94 -14.89 -1.15
CA LEU A 333 -14.53 -15.74 -2.28
C LEU A 333 -13.62 -15.00 -3.27
N TYR A 334 -13.78 -13.70 -3.40
CA TYR A 334 -12.95 -12.84 -4.27
C TYR A 334 -11.61 -12.44 -3.65
N CYS A 335 -11.26 -12.94 -2.44
CA CYS A 335 -10.08 -12.48 -1.72
C CYS A 335 -8.78 -13.00 -2.37
N TYR A 336 -7.90 -12.09 -2.77
CA TYR A 336 -6.57 -12.43 -3.28
C TYR A 336 -5.57 -12.79 -2.18
N ALA A 337 -5.83 -12.36 -0.93
CA ALA A 337 -4.91 -12.51 0.19
C ALA A 337 -4.99 -13.89 0.88
N ASN A 338 -6.05 -14.65 0.66
CA ASN A 338 -6.22 -16.00 1.18
C ASN A 338 -6.15 -17.03 0.06
N TYR A 339 -5.22 -17.97 0.15
CA TYR A 339 -5.14 -19.09 -0.80
C TYR A 339 -6.24 -20.12 -0.56
N SER A 340 -6.58 -20.35 0.72
CA SER A 340 -7.75 -21.14 1.12
C SER A 340 -8.28 -20.68 2.47
N HIS A 341 -9.60 -20.81 2.66
CA HIS A 341 -10.26 -20.45 3.91
C HIS A 341 -9.77 -21.34 5.08
N ASN A 342 -9.61 -22.65 4.85
CA ASN A 342 -9.13 -23.59 5.87
C ASN A 342 -7.70 -23.25 6.32
N THR A 343 -6.84 -22.80 5.42
CA THR A 343 -5.50 -22.34 5.78
C THR A 343 -5.56 -21.09 6.67
N ALA A 344 -6.42 -20.13 6.32
CA ALA A 344 -6.61 -18.94 7.13
C ALA A 344 -7.11 -19.25 8.54
N ILE A 345 -8.12 -20.13 8.68
CA ILE A 345 -8.62 -20.57 9.99
C ILE A 345 -7.51 -21.22 10.81
N ARG A 346 -6.79 -22.18 10.24
CA ARG A 346 -5.68 -22.87 10.93
C ARG A 346 -4.60 -21.91 11.40
N ASN A 347 -4.22 -20.95 10.55
CA ASN A 347 -3.21 -19.95 10.89
C ASN A 347 -3.64 -19.04 12.03
N THR A 348 -4.94 -18.71 12.11
CA THR A 348 -5.45 -17.88 13.21
C THR A 348 -5.49 -18.58 14.55
N GLN A 349 -5.51 -19.92 14.58
CA GLN A 349 -5.49 -20.69 15.83
C GLN A 349 -4.16 -20.60 16.57
N ILE A 350 -3.06 -20.34 15.85
CA ILE A 350 -1.72 -20.19 16.43
C ILE A 350 -1.31 -18.72 16.60
N HIS A 351 -2.25 -17.78 16.43
CA HIS A 351 -2.02 -16.37 16.69
C HIS A 351 -1.85 -16.11 18.19
N ASN A 352 -0.82 -15.32 18.52
CA ASN A 352 -0.58 -14.84 19.87
C ASN A 352 -0.57 -13.31 19.88
N PRO A 353 -1.48 -12.61 20.57
CA PRO A 353 -1.57 -11.16 20.58
C PRO A 353 -0.35 -10.47 21.22
N THR A 354 0.48 -11.17 21.98
CA THR A 354 1.72 -10.62 22.55
C THR A 354 2.95 -10.85 21.68
N SER A 355 2.84 -11.73 20.65
CA SER A 355 3.96 -11.99 19.74
C SER A 355 4.32 -10.77 18.90
N PRO A 356 5.60 -10.51 18.60
CA PRO A 356 5.99 -9.47 17.65
C PRO A 356 5.59 -9.79 16.21
N LEU A 357 5.39 -11.06 15.84
CA LEU A 357 4.83 -11.53 14.58
C LEU A 357 3.29 -11.63 14.68
N LEU A 358 2.56 -11.21 13.64
CA LEU A 358 1.11 -11.44 13.57
C LEU A 358 0.76 -12.93 13.55
N PHE A 359 1.62 -13.74 12.98
CA PHE A 359 1.44 -15.17 12.79
C PHE A 359 2.77 -15.90 12.81
N GLY A 360 2.79 -17.07 13.52
CA GLY A 360 3.98 -17.90 13.66
C GLY A 360 4.98 -17.36 14.69
N GLU A 361 6.13 -18.02 14.77
CA GLU A 361 7.20 -17.70 15.70
C GLU A 361 8.51 -17.47 14.94
N VAL A 362 9.46 -16.78 15.56
CA VAL A 362 10.82 -16.63 15.04
C VAL A 362 11.57 -17.94 15.27
N GLY A 363 12.02 -18.56 14.19
CA GLY A 363 12.81 -19.80 14.22
C GLY A 363 14.32 -19.54 14.26
N PRO A 364 15.11 -20.60 14.52
CA PRO A 364 16.57 -20.49 14.62
C PRO A 364 17.26 -20.06 13.30
N ASP A 365 16.64 -20.37 12.16
CA ASP A 365 17.15 -20.01 10.82
C ASP A 365 16.68 -18.65 10.33
N ASP A 366 15.86 -17.95 11.12
CA ASP A 366 15.30 -16.66 10.72
C ASP A 366 16.32 -15.53 10.91
N ILE A 367 16.41 -14.66 9.90
CA ILE A 367 17.29 -13.50 9.91
C ILE A 367 16.42 -12.26 10.08
N ILE A 368 16.49 -11.63 11.26
CA ILE A 368 15.82 -10.37 11.55
C ILE A 368 16.71 -9.22 11.07
N LYS A 369 16.13 -8.34 10.22
CA LYS A 369 16.79 -7.11 9.77
C LYS A 369 15.95 -5.91 10.17
N GLU A 370 16.53 -5.02 10.95
CA GLU A 370 15.93 -3.72 11.23
C GLU A 370 15.85 -2.89 9.95
N ARG A 371 14.68 -2.33 9.67
CA ARG A 371 14.50 -1.39 8.57
C ARG A 371 14.83 0.01 9.06
N LYS A 372 15.91 0.59 8.54
CA LYS A 372 16.21 2.01 8.75
C LYS A 372 15.11 2.85 8.16
N VAL A 373 14.46 3.64 9.00
CA VAL A 373 13.31 4.48 8.64
C VAL A 373 13.57 5.92 9.05
N LYS A 374 12.94 6.83 8.33
CA LYS A 374 12.94 8.26 8.62
C LYS A 374 11.56 8.81 8.30
N SER A 375 11.05 9.70 9.14
CA SER A 375 9.85 10.46 8.83
C SER A 375 10.00 11.19 7.50
N CYS A 376 8.92 11.25 6.74
CA CYS A 376 8.84 12.02 5.49
C CYS A 376 8.10 13.36 5.67
N LYS A 377 7.84 13.77 6.90
CA LYS A 377 7.25 15.07 7.20
C LYS A 377 8.24 16.20 6.89
N GLU A 378 7.72 17.26 6.28
CA GLU A 378 8.41 18.51 5.96
C GLU A 378 7.70 19.66 6.72
N CYS A 379 7.58 19.51 8.01
CA CYS A 379 6.94 20.51 8.88
C CYS A 379 7.97 21.46 9.51
#